data_5974558a0d0cb4cdbed76cd40580d6bd
#
_entry.id   5974558a0d0cb4cdbed76cd40580d6bd
#
_cell.length_a   1.000
_cell.length_b   1.000
_cell.length_c   1.000
_cell.angle_alpha   90.00
_cell.angle_beta   90.00
_cell.angle_gamma   90.00
#
_symmetry.space_group_name_H-M   'P 1'
#
loop_
_entity.id
_entity.type
_entity.pdbx_description
1 polymer ?
#
loop_
_entity_poly.entity_id
_entity_poly.type
_entity_poly.pdbx_seq_one_letter_code
_entity_poly.pdbx_strand_id
1 'polypeptide(L)'
;MFYKKGIVIQNIHMDKKTKKVLCGTCGIETNCEVIISESSRSNGDYEDPTEVVLLVTKCLGCNKYTVSEVTICESDVYYDEYERPFYDQTTKIIYPKYYNKNISKEKFIESFKTKIEELGSCCPPEILLILLECLCAYESRLNTLSTVGLRMIVDSVCQEKEKSGEIPKAKRDDLLEKGYINKEQKAILEKIVDYGNDAAHKFNHLKNNDIEICFDAIEILLKNIYHLPKIKNKLPESKRNKR
;
A
#
# COMPACT_ATOMS: atom_id res chain seq x y z
N MET A 1 -5.27 -9.63 -7.79
CA MET A 1 -4.40 -10.22 -6.75
C MET A 1 -5.09 -11.46 -6.26
N PHE A 2 -4.57 -12.63 -6.59
CA PHE A 2 -5.17 -13.91 -6.20
C PHE A 2 -4.56 -14.31 -4.86
N TYR A 3 -5.38 -14.42 -3.82
CA TYR A 3 -4.95 -14.96 -2.55
C TYR A 3 -5.04 -16.49 -2.59
N LYS A 4 -3.90 -17.18 -2.59
CA LYS A 4 -3.84 -18.61 -2.32
C LYS A 4 -3.79 -18.82 -0.81
N LYS A 5 -4.90 -19.25 -0.21
CA LYS A 5 -4.92 -19.88 1.12
C LYS A 5 -5.92 -21.00 1.09
N GLY A 6 -5.46 -22.18 1.42
CA GLY A 6 -6.30 -23.36 1.60
C GLY A 6 -7.29 -23.15 2.74
N ILE A 7 -8.57 -23.18 2.44
CA ILE A 7 -9.65 -23.18 3.43
C ILE A 7 -10.27 -24.58 3.41
N VAL A 8 -10.38 -25.20 4.59
CA VAL A 8 -11.06 -26.47 4.75
C VAL A 8 -12.55 -26.25 4.51
N ILE A 9 -13.09 -26.72 3.41
CA ILE A 9 -14.54 -26.77 3.21
C ILE A 9 -15.05 -28.10 3.72
N GLN A 10 -15.58 -28.11 4.93
CA GLN A 10 -16.53 -29.14 5.33
C GLN A 10 -17.88 -28.83 4.67
N ASN A 11 -18.47 -29.84 4.04
CA ASN A 11 -19.76 -29.87 3.34
C ASN A 11 -20.70 -28.69 3.63
N ILE A 12 -21.00 -27.93 2.55
CA ILE A 12 -21.92 -26.79 2.60
C ILE A 12 -23.36 -27.35 2.61
N HIS A 13 -23.78 -27.94 3.71
CA HIS A 13 -25.18 -28.12 4.01
C HIS A 13 -25.68 -26.97 4.89
N MET A 14 -26.83 -26.42 4.48
CA MET A 14 -27.47 -25.23 5.03
C MET A 14 -27.77 -25.35 6.54
N ASP A 15 -26.83 -24.98 7.36
CA ASP A 15 -27.07 -24.42 8.67
C ASP A 15 -26.47 -23.01 8.70
N LYS A 16 -27.16 -22.04 9.32
CA LYS A 16 -26.69 -20.68 9.54
C LYS A 16 -25.31 -20.70 10.21
N LYS A 17 -24.25 -20.90 9.45
CA LYS A 17 -22.88 -21.01 9.95
C LYS A 17 -22.15 -19.74 9.68
N THR A 18 -21.58 -19.16 10.73
CA THR A 18 -20.56 -18.15 10.61
C THR A 18 -19.30 -18.78 10.03
N LYS A 19 -18.80 -18.21 8.95
CA LYS A 19 -17.53 -18.59 8.32
C LYS A 19 -16.56 -17.42 8.34
N LYS A 20 -15.28 -17.75 8.44
CA LYS A 20 -14.21 -16.77 8.30
C LYS A 20 -13.91 -16.60 6.82
N VAL A 21 -14.34 -15.51 6.23
CA VAL A 21 -14.19 -15.21 4.79
C VAL A 21 -13.76 -13.76 4.59
N LEU A 22 -13.20 -13.49 3.41
CA LEU A 22 -12.76 -12.14 3.05
C LEU A 22 -13.98 -11.22 2.92
N CYS A 23 -14.06 -10.20 3.77
CA CYS A 23 -15.08 -9.17 3.67
C CYS A 23 -14.68 -8.14 2.62
N GLY A 24 -15.51 -7.96 1.58
CA GLY A 24 -15.25 -6.97 0.52
C GLY A 24 -15.19 -5.53 1.01
N THR A 25 -15.79 -5.20 2.15
CA THR A 25 -15.74 -3.85 2.74
C THR A 25 -14.57 -3.66 3.69
N CYS A 26 -14.28 -4.64 4.57
CA CYS A 26 -13.16 -4.57 5.51
C CYS A 26 -11.81 -4.84 4.83
N GLY A 27 -11.80 -5.59 3.72
CA GLY A 27 -10.60 -6.00 3.01
C GLY A 27 -9.75 -7.04 3.73
N ILE A 28 -10.27 -7.66 4.79
CA ILE A 28 -9.62 -8.71 5.58
C ILE A 28 -10.56 -9.87 5.82
N GLU A 29 -10.04 -11.02 6.18
CA GLU A 29 -10.85 -12.16 6.62
C GLU A 29 -11.51 -11.85 7.96
N THR A 30 -12.84 -11.94 8.00
CA THR A 30 -13.65 -11.69 9.20
C THR A 30 -14.69 -12.79 9.36
N ASN A 31 -15.26 -12.91 10.55
CA ASN A 31 -16.41 -13.77 10.76
C ASN A 31 -17.62 -13.17 10.02
N CYS A 32 -18.19 -13.95 9.11
CA CYS A 32 -19.33 -13.57 8.30
C CYS A 32 -20.44 -14.61 8.41
N GLU A 33 -21.68 -14.15 8.45
CA GLU A 33 -22.85 -14.98 8.29
C GLU A 33 -23.04 -15.32 6.80
N VAL A 34 -23.19 -16.61 6.45
CA VAL A 34 -23.48 -17.02 5.08
C VAL A 34 -24.99 -16.89 4.86
N ILE A 35 -25.38 -16.04 3.92
CA ILE A 35 -26.77 -15.75 3.57
C ILE A 35 -27.23 -16.62 2.42
N ILE A 36 -26.41 -16.75 1.37
CA ILE A 36 -26.68 -17.57 0.18
C ILE A 36 -25.38 -18.28 -0.20
N SER A 37 -25.50 -19.53 -0.57
CA SER A 37 -24.42 -20.32 -1.14
C SER A 37 -24.99 -21.20 -2.25
N GLU A 38 -24.61 -20.92 -3.50
CA GLU A 38 -25.01 -21.68 -4.67
C GLU A 38 -23.76 -22.22 -5.36
N SER A 39 -23.76 -23.50 -5.72
CA SER A 39 -22.64 -24.10 -6.42
C SER A 39 -23.02 -24.62 -7.79
N SER A 40 -22.09 -24.50 -8.73
CA SER A 40 -22.17 -25.12 -10.05
C SER A 40 -20.89 -25.90 -10.35
N ARG A 41 -21.00 -27.07 -10.94
CA ARG A 41 -19.86 -27.88 -11.38
C ARG A 41 -19.70 -27.81 -12.88
N SER A 42 -18.49 -27.62 -13.34
CA SER A 42 -18.10 -27.73 -14.74
C SER A 42 -17.40 -29.08 -14.92
N ASN A 43 -18.00 -29.97 -15.70
CA ASN A 43 -17.37 -31.21 -16.16
C ASN A 43 -17.01 -31.00 -17.64
N GLY A 44 -15.90 -30.34 -17.92
CA GLY A 44 -15.35 -30.24 -19.28
C GLY A 44 -14.63 -31.52 -19.65
N ASP A 45 -14.80 -32.01 -20.89
CA ASP A 45 -14.17 -33.24 -21.38
C ASP A 45 -12.63 -33.20 -21.41
N TYR A 46 -12.02 -32.03 -21.17
CA TYR A 46 -10.58 -31.81 -21.23
C TYR A 46 -10.03 -30.84 -20.13
N GLU A 47 -10.87 -30.38 -19.21
CA GLU A 47 -10.46 -29.48 -18.12
C GLU A 47 -10.63 -30.20 -16.78
N ASP A 48 -9.75 -29.87 -15.82
CA ASP A 48 -9.87 -30.35 -14.46
C ASP A 48 -11.25 -30.00 -13.88
N PRO A 49 -11.90 -30.93 -13.17
CA PRO A 49 -13.20 -30.67 -12.60
C PRO A 49 -13.11 -29.48 -11.61
N THR A 50 -13.88 -28.47 -11.90
CA THR A 50 -13.94 -27.26 -11.07
C THR A 50 -15.33 -27.06 -10.51
N GLU A 51 -15.41 -26.76 -9.21
CA GLU A 51 -16.63 -26.28 -8.58
C GLU A 51 -16.55 -24.76 -8.40
N VAL A 52 -17.57 -24.06 -8.88
CA VAL A 52 -17.71 -22.61 -8.68
C VAL A 52 -18.84 -22.37 -7.70
N VAL A 53 -18.53 -21.75 -6.57
CA VAL A 53 -19.49 -21.43 -5.51
C VAL A 53 -19.72 -19.92 -5.49
N LEU A 54 -20.96 -19.49 -5.71
CA LEU A 54 -21.40 -18.12 -5.48
C LEU A 54 -21.80 -17.98 -4.01
N LEU A 55 -21.14 -17.08 -3.31
CA LEU A 55 -21.34 -16.84 -1.89
C LEU A 55 -21.84 -15.41 -1.63
N VAL A 56 -22.95 -15.28 -0.92
CA VAL A 56 -23.40 -14.01 -0.33
C VAL A 56 -23.20 -14.09 1.17
N THR A 57 -22.37 -13.21 1.71
CA THR A 57 -22.05 -13.20 3.13
C THR A 57 -22.29 -11.83 3.75
N LYS A 58 -22.66 -11.81 5.04
CA LYS A 58 -22.80 -10.60 5.84
C LYS A 58 -21.70 -10.56 6.90
N CYS A 59 -20.85 -9.58 6.82
CA CYS A 59 -19.77 -9.39 7.79
C CYS A 59 -20.33 -9.04 9.18
N LEU A 60 -19.91 -9.76 10.21
CA LEU A 60 -20.35 -9.50 11.58
C LEU A 60 -19.64 -8.28 12.20
N GLY A 61 -18.50 -7.84 11.63
CA GLY A 61 -17.80 -6.65 12.08
C GLY A 61 -18.38 -5.35 11.53
N CYS A 62 -18.48 -5.23 10.20
CA CYS A 62 -18.96 -3.99 9.56
C CYS A 62 -20.42 -4.03 9.12
N ASN A 63 -21.12 -5.15 9.30
CA ASN A 63 -22.54 -5.37 8.99
C ASN A 63 -22.89 -5.16 7.48
N LYS A 64 -21.90 -5.25 6.59
CA LYS A 64 -22.07 -5.11 5.14
C LYS A 64 -22.08 -6.47 4.45
N TYR A 65 -22.73 -6.51 3.28
CA TYR A 65 -22.79 -7.72 2.45
C TYR A 65 -21.63 -7.79 1.48
N THR A 66 -21.15 -9.01 1.25
CA THR A 66 -20.15 -9.35 0.22
C THR A 66 -20.72 -10.43 -0.66
N VAL A 67 -20.60 -10.26 -1.98
CA VAL A 67 -20.85 -11.31 -2.98
C VAL A 67 -19.49 -11.74 -3.53
N SER A 68 -19.19 -13.01 -3.43
CA SER A 68 -17.93 -13.56 -3.91
C SER A 68 -18.15 -14.85 -4.70
N GLU A 69 -17.28 -15.09 -5.66
CA GLU A 69 -17.14 -16.33 -6.41
C GLU A 69 -15.93 -17.08 -5.86
N VAL A 70 -16.12 -18.30 -5.45
CA VAL A 70 -15.05 -19.19 -4.97
C VAL A 70 -14.91 -20.31 -5.96
N THR A 71 -13.76 -20.40 -6.61
CA THR A 71 -13.43 -21.50 -7.54
C THR A 71 -12.57 -22.51 -6.81
N ILE A 72 -12.99 -23.78 -6.86
CA ILE A 72 -12.33 -24.92 -6.22
C ILE A 72 -11.86 -25.83 -7.35
N CYS A 73 -10.57 -26.13 -7.41
CA CYS A 73 -10.01 -27.11 -8.32
C CYS A 73 -9.96 -28.46 -7.62
N GLU A 74 -10.71 -29.46 -8.11
CA GLU A 74 -10.79 -30.78 -7.48
C GLU A 74 -9.54 -31.65 -7.74
N SER A 75 -8.72 -31.30 -8.73
CA SER A 75 -7.44 -31.97 -9.00
C SER A 75 -6.33 -31.61 -8.01
N ASP A 76 -6.40 -30.44 -7.39
CA ASP A 76 -5.39 -29.93 -6.45
C ASP A 76 -5.81 -30.26 -5.01
N VAL A 77 -5.75 -31.53 -4.64
CA VAL A 77 -6.08 -32.02 -3.29
C VAL A 77 -4.83 -32.06 -2.44
N TYR A 78 -4.88 -31.40 -1.30
CA TYR A 78 -3.86 -31.45 -0.25
C TYR A 78 -4.44 -32.12 0.99
N TYR A 79 -3.59 -32.65 1.87
CA TYR A 79 -4.00 -33.28 3.12
C TYR A 79 -3.34 -32.54 4.30
N ASP A 80 -4.11 -32.28 5.35
CA ASP A 80 -3.58 -31.72 6.58
C ASP A 80 -2.90 -32.81 7.46
N GLU A 81 -2.35 -32.42 8.59
CA GLU A 81 -1.71 -33.34 9.56
C GLU A 81 -2.64 -34.40 10.15
N TYR A 82 -3.95 -34.28 9.93
CA TYR A 82 -5.01 -35.24 10.34
C TYR A 82 -5.59 -36.00 9.16
N GLU A 83 -4.90 -36.04 8.00
CA GLU A 83 -5.33 -36.71 6.77
C GLU A 83 -6.68 -36.19 6.21
N ARG A 84 -7.07 -34.96 6.53
CA ARG A 84 -8.30 -34.34 6.00
C ARG A 84 -7.98 -33.64 4.69
N PRO A 85 -8.76 -33.92 3.60
CA PRO A 85 -8.53 -33.29 2.31
C PRO A 85 -8.89 -31.79 2.37
N PHE A 86 -8.06 -30.97 1.79
CA PHE A 86 -8.38 -29.58 1.45
C PHE A 86 -7.97 -29.28 0.01
N TYR A 87 -8.69 -28.36 -0.62
CA TYR A 87 -8.54 -28.06 -2.03
C TYR A 87 -7.98 -26.65 -2.20
N ASP A 88 -7.19 -26.44 -3.24
CA ASP A 88 -6.77 -25.07 -3.59
C ASP A 88 -7.99 -24.26 -4.04
N GLN A 89 -8.10 -23.04 -3.56
CA GLN A 89 -9.27 -22.20 -3.77
C GLN A 89 -8.85 -20.80 -4.17
N THR A 90 -9.54 -20.27 -5.17
CA THR A 90 -9.43 -18.86 -5.51
C THR A 90 -10.73 -18.14 -5.18
N THR A 91 -10.64 -17.00 -4.49
CA THR A 91 -11.81 -16.18 -4.15
C THR A 91 -11.76 -14.87 -4.92
N LYS A 92 -12.82 -14.61 -5.69
CA LYS A 92 -13.02 -13.35 -6.40
C LYS A 92 -14.22 -12.61 -5.82
N ILE A 93 -14.01 -11.40 -5.30
CA ILE A 93 -15.11 -10.57 -4.81
C ILE A 93 -15.81 -9.91 -5.99
N ILE A 94 -17.11 -10.15 -6.12
CA ILE A 94 -17.98 -9.57 -7.13
C ILE A 94 -18.59 -8.25 -6.61
N TYR A 95 -19.01 -8.24 -5.34
CA TYR A 95 -19.61 -7.08 -4.68
C TYR A 95 -19.29 -7.05 -3.18
N PRO A 96 -19.00 -5.89 -2.57
CA PRO A 96 -18.78 -4.63 -3.27
C PRO A 96 -17.58 -4.73 -4.20
N LYS A 97 -17.63 -4.04 -5.32
CA LYS A 97 -16.46 -3.91 -6.21
C LYS A 97 -15.40 -3.08 -5.48
N TYR A 98 -14.73 -3.71 -4.55
CA TYR A 98 -13.65 -3.11 -3.76
C TYR A 98 -12.55 -2.55 -4.67
N TYR A 99 -12.39 -3.16 -5.83
CA TYR A 99 -11.42 -2.81 -6.85
C TYR A 99 -11.62 -1.45 -7.50
N ASN A 100 -12.85 -0.92 -7.59
CA ASN A 100 -13.07 0.35 -8.28
C ASN A 100 -12.69 1.59 -7.46
N LYS A 101 -12.47 1.47 -6.14
CA LYS A 101 -11.91 2.58 -5.34
C LYS A 101 -10.38 2.58 -5.29
N ASN A 102 -9.73 1.48 -5.64
CA ASN A 102 -8.28 1.34 -5.52
C ASN A 102 -7.53 1.36 -6.86
N ILE A 103 -8.21 1.47 -8.01
CA ILE A 103 -7.51 1.61 -9.31
C ILE A 103 -6.59 2.83 -9.30
N SER A 104 -7.02 3.95 -8.70
CA SER A 104 -6.16 5.12 -8.53
C SER A 104 -4.98 4.84 -7.61
N LYS A 105 -5.22 4.16 -6.48
CA LYS A 105 -4.19 3.79 -5.51
C LYS A 105 -3.18 2.79 -6.09
N GLU A 106 -3.63 1.75 -6.77
CA GLU A 106 -2.74 0.78 -7.43
C GLU A 106 -1.89 1.44 -8.52
N LYS A 107 -2.51 2.30 -9.34
CA LYS A 107 -1.78 3.10 -10.34
C LYS A 107 -0.78 4.05 -9.69
N PHE A 108 -1.15 4.69 -8.58
CA PHE A 108 -0.25 5.55 -7.82
C PHE A 108 0.95 4.74 -7.31
N ILE A 109 0.73 3.61 -6.64
CA ILE A 109 1.79 2.75 -6.10
C ILE A 109 2.74 2.29 -7.22
N GLU A 110 2.21 1.81 -8.35
CA GLU A 110 3.02 1.35 -9.49
C GLU A 110 3.85 2.49 -10.07
N SER A 111 3.23 3.65 -10.29
CA SER A 111 3.93 4.86 -10.74
C SER A 111 4.99 5.31 -9.74
N PHE A 112 4.70 5.21 -8.44
CA PHE A 112 5.64 5.66 -7.40
C PHE A 112 6.82 4.70 -7.23
N LYS A 113 6.64 3.39 -7.44
CA LYS A 113 7.74 2.41 -7.50
C LYS A 113 8.78 2.81 -8.57
N THR A 114 8.32 3.19 -9.77
CA THR A 114 9.21 3.69 -10.82
C THR A 114 9.98 4.94 -10.41
N LYS A 115 9.32 5.88 -9.70
CA LYS A 115 9.98 7.09 -9.17
C LYS A 115 11.05 6.76 -8.12
N ILE A 116 10.84 5.75 -7.28
CA ILE A 116 11.84 5.28 -6.31
C ILE A 116 13.05 4.67 -7.03
N GLU A 117 12.84 3.91 -8.09
CA GLU A 117 13.92 3.35 -8.91
C GLU A 117 14.79 4.47 -9.53
N GLU A 118 14.17 5.52 -10.05
CA GLU A 118 14.87 6.71 -10.54
C GLU A 118 15.72 7.38 -9.45
N LEU A 119 15.19 7.50 -8.24
CA LEU A 119 15.89 8.06 -7.09
C LEU A 119 17.02 7.16 -6.60
N GLY A 120 16.95 5.85 -6.83
CA GLY A 120 17.92 4.85 -6.39
C GLY A 120 19.36 5.14 -6.80
N SER A 121 19.55 5.84 -7.92
CA SER A 121 20.87 6.23 -8.42
C SER A 121 21.50 7.43 -7.69
N CYS A 122 20.71 8.16 -6.87
CA CYS A 122 21.15 9.47 -6.34
C CYS A 122 20.91 9.65 -4.85
N CYS A 123 19.89 9.08 -4.26
CA CYS A 123 19.56 9.22 -2.85
C CYS A 123 20.37 8.26 -1.95
N PRO A 124 20.60 8.62 -0.69
CA PRO A 124 21.16 7.74 0.32
C PRO A 124 20.29 6.46 0.48
N PRO A 125 20.92 5.27 0.60
CA PRO A 125 20.18 4.01 0.72
C PRO A 125 19.22 3.98 1.93
N GLU A 126 19.59 4.59 3.03
CA GLU A 126 18.79 4.65 4.27
C GLU A 126 17.48 5.42 4.05
N ILE A 127 17.54 6.55 3.33
CA ILE A 127 16.35 7.36 3.00
C ILE A 127 15.44 6.59 2.03
N LEU A 128 16.03 5.91 1.04
CA LEU A 128 15.28 5.09 0.10
C LEU A 128 14.59 3.91 0.80
N LEU A 129 15.25 3.29 1.78
CA LEU A 129 14.67 2.20 2.56
C LEU A 129 13.43 2.68 3.32
N ILE A 130 13.51 3.81 4.03
CA ILE A 130 12.37 4.40 4.72
C ILE A 130 11.24 4.72 3.72
N LEU A 131 11.56 5.25 2.54
CA LEU A 131 10.56 5.56 1.52
C LEU A 131 9.85 4.29 1.00
N LEU A 132 10.58 3.19 0.79
CA LEU A 132 10.01 1.90 0.43
C LEU A 132 9.11 1.34 1.54
N GLU A 133 9.54 1.42 2.79
CA GLU A 133 8.73 1.00 3.95
C GLU A 133 7.43 1.81 4.05
N CYS A 134 7.50 3.13 3.83
CA CYS A 134 6.31 3.99 3.79
C CYS A 134 5.33 3.58 2.68
N LEU A 135 5.85 3.27 1.48
CA LEU A 135 5.02 2.82 0.37
C LEU A 135 4.39 1.45 0.64
N CYS A 136 5.15 0.50 1.22
CA CYS A 136 4.64 -0.80 1.65
C CYS A 136 3.55 -0.67 2.73
N ALA A 137 3.75 0.23 3.71
CA ALA A 137 2.75 0.53 4.72
C ALA A 137 1.48 1.12 4.08
N TYR A 138 1.63 2.05 3.14
CA TYR A 138 0.52 2.61 2.38
C TYR A 138 -0.22 1.53 1.56
N GLU A 139 0.51 0.68 0.83
CA GLU A 139 -0.05 -0.46 0.08
C GLU A 139 -0.88 -1.37 1.00
N SER A 140 -0.35 -1.66 2.19
CA SER A 140 -0.97 -2.48 3.23
C SER A 140 -2.09 -1.77 4.00
N ARG A 141 -2.46 -0.53 3.64
CA ARG A 141 -3.47 0.31 4.32
C ARG A 141 -3.13 0.70 5.76
N LEU A 142 -1.86 0.70 6.09
CA LEU A 142 -1.32 1.14 7.37
C LEU A 142 -1.02 2.65 7.31
N ASN A 143 -2.08 3.46 7.10
CA ASN A 143 -1.97 4.89 6.84
C ASN A 143 -1.22 5.65 7.93
N THR A 144 -1.43 5.29 9.20
CA THR A 144 -0.70 5.88 10.34
C THR A 144 0.80 5.68 10.21
N LEU A 145 1.25 4.43 9.94
CA LEU A 145 2.68 4.13 9.80
C LEU A 145 3.28 4.80 8.57
N SER A 146 2.56 4.83 7.45
CA SER A 146 2.99 5.55 6.26
C SER A 146 3.17 7.05 6.55
N THR A 147 2.22 7.69 7.25
CA THR A 147 2.29 9.11 7.60
C THR A 147 3.47 9.43 8.53
N VAL A 148 3.70 8.59 9.55
CA VAL A 148 4.85 8.72 10.46
C VAL A 148 6.16 8.54 9.70
N GLY A 149 6.24 7.55 8.80
CA GLY A 149 7.42 7.30 7.99
C GLY A 149 7.76 8.46 7.04
N LEU A 150 6.77 9.09 6.39
CA LEU A 150 6.98 10.27 5.56
C LEU A 150 7.58 11.44 6.35
N ARG A 151 7.16 11.65 7.60
CA ARG A 151 7.82 12.59 8.52
C ARG A 151 9.26 12.20 8.76
N MET A 152 9.54 10.91 9.05
CA MET A 152 10.91 10.44 9.31
C MET A 152 11.84 10.72 8.12
N ILE A 153 11.35 10.66 6.88
CA ILE A 153 12.14 11.03 5.70
C ILE A 153 12.53 12.50 5.75
N VAL A 154 11.60 13.41 6.08
CA VAL A 154 11.91 14.84 6.21
C VAL A 154 12.98 15.06 7.28
N ASP A 155 12.81 14.44 8.45
CA ASP A 155 13.77 14.55 9.56
C ASP A 155 15.15 13.98 9.17
N SER A 156 15.21 12.85 8.46
CA SER A 156 16.45 12.22 7.99
C SER A 156 17.19 13.08 6.97
N VAL A 157 16.46 13.67 6.02
CA VAL A 157 17.03 14.58 5.03
C VAL A 157 17.61 15.83 5.71
N CYS A 158 16.88 16.40 6.67
CA CYS A 158 17.37 17.52 7.45
C CYS A 158 18.65 17.15 8.20
N GLN A 159 18.68 16.02 8.88
CA GLN A 159 19.82 15.53 9.64
C GLN A 159 21.05 15.29 8.75
N GLU A 160 20.89 14.68 7.59
CA GLU A 160 21.99 14.43 6.66
C GLU A 160 22.61 15.73 6.11
N LYS A 161 21.80 16.76 5.89
CA LYS A 161 22.26 18.04 5.34
C LYS A 161 22.79 19.01 6.39
N GLU A 162 22.69 18.68 7.66
CA GLU A 162 23.24 19.47 8.76
C GLU A 162 24.71 19.20 9.01
N LYS A 163 25.39 20.24 9.49
CA LYS A 163 26.74 20.16 10.05
C LYS A 163 26.78 20.31 11.57
N SER A 164 25.67 20.63 12.24
CA SER A 164 25.63 20.91 13.68
C SER A 164 24.33 20.41 14.31
N GLY A 165 24.43 19.78 15.48
CA GLY A 165 23.34 19.08 16.20
C GLY A 165 22.24 19.96 16.80
N GLU A 166 21.61 20.82 16.03
CA GLU A 166 20.58 21.76 16.47
C GLU A 166 19.13 21.24 16.35
N ILE A 167 18.19 22.02 16.89
CA ILE A 167 16.77 21.66 17.10
C ILE A 167 16.01 21.34 15.79
N PRO A 168 15.06 20.38 15.75
CA PRO A 168 14.38 19.93 14.50
C PRO A 168 13.71 21.03 13.65
N LYS A 169 13.27 22.15 14.24
CA LYS A 169 12.64 23.24 13.51
C LYS A 169 13.66 24.11 12.78
N ALA A 170 14.81 24.39 13.39
CA ALA A 170 15.91 25.09 12.77
C ALA A 170 16.43 24.35 11.51
N LYS A 171 16.36 23.05 11.51
CA LYS A 171 16.81 22.18 10.42
C LYS A 171 16.13 22.42 9.08
N ARG A 172 14.83 22.71 9.06
CA ARG A 172 14.09 23.04 7.82
C ARG A 172 14.39 24.45 7.32
N ASP A 173 14.70 25.38 8.25
CA ASP A 173 15.18 26.71 7.91
C ASP A 173 16.54 26.63 7.20
N ASP A 174 17.44 25.77 7.66
CA ASP A 174 18.72 25.51 7.01
C ASP A 174 18.59 25.02 5.55
N LEU A 175 17.62 24.15 5.27
CA LEU A 175 17.36 23.72 3.88
C LEU A 175 16.93 24.89 2.99
N LEU A 176 16.12 25.81 3.54
CA LEU A 176 15.71 27.02 2.83
C LEU A 176 16.90 27.99 2.63
N GLU A 177 17.70 28.27 3.67
CA GLU A 177 18.85 29.16 3.61
C GLU A 177 19.93 28.65 2.66
N LYS A 178 20.14 27.32 2.62
CA LYS A 178 21.07 26.69 1.68
C LYS A 178 20.50 26.57 0.23
N GLY A 179 19.26 27.00 0.01
CA GLY A 179 18.62 27.00 -1.30
C GLY A 179 18.24 25.61 -1.83
N TYR A 180 18.15 24.60 -0.96
CA TYR A 180 17.67 23.28 -1.34
C TYR A 180 16.16 23.25 -1.58
N ILE A 181 15.41 24.10 -0.87
CA ILE A 181 13.97 24.25 -0.97
C ILE A 181 13.59 25.74 -1.01
N ASN A 182 12.40 26.05 -1.52
CA ASN A 182 11.80 27.37 -1.44
C ASN A 182 10.82 27.49 -0.24
N LYS A 183 10.22 28.67 -0.05
CA LYS A 183 9.30 28.96 1.07
C LYS A 183 8.05 28.08 1.03
N GLU A 184 7.48 27.86 -0.15
CA GLU A 184 6.29 27.06 -0.35
C GLU A 184 6.57 25.59 -0.02
N GLN A 185 7.71 25.07 -0.49
CA GLN A 185 8.15 23.71 -0.17
C GLN A 185 8.40 23.54 1.32
N LYS A 186 9.03 24.49 1.99
CA LYS A 186 9.19 24.48 3.45
C LYS A 186 7.84 24.36 4.16
N ALA A 187 6.85 25.17 3.77
CA ALA A 187 5.52 25.14 4.37
C ALA A 187 4.81 23.78 4.18
N ILE A 188 5.03 23.11 3.03
CA ILE A 188 4.53 21.77 2.79
C ILE A 188 5.20 20.75 3.71
N LEU A 189 6.54 20.81 3.83
CA LEU A 189 7.29 19.90 4.70
C LEU A 189 6.92 20.07 6.18
N GLU A 190 6.65 21.30 6.64
CA GLU A 190 6.15 21.55 7.98
C GLU A 190 4.81 20.85 8.23
N LYS A 191 3.88 20.92 7.27
CA LYS A 191 2.60 20.19 7.36
C LYS A 191 2.80 18.67 7.41
N ILE A 192 3.71 18.11 6.61
CA ILE A 192 4.01 16.65 6.64
C ILE A 192 4.51 16.26 8.03
N VAL A 193 5.39 17.08 8.63
CA VAL A 193 5.89 16.83 9.98
C VAL A 193 4.77 16.91 11.02
N ASP A 194 3.90 17.90 10.93
CA ASP A 194 2.74 18.04 11.83
C ASP A 194 1.78 16.87 11.70
N TYR A 195 1.47 16.42 10.50
CA TYR A 195 0.65 15.22 10.25
C TYR A 195 1.28 13.96 10.83
N GLY A 196 2.60 13.78 10.67
CA GLY A 196 3.33 12.66 11.27
C GLY A 196 3.32 12.69 12.79
N ASN A 197 3.42 13.88 13.41
CA ASN A 197 3.28 14.06 14.85
C ASN A 197 1.87 13.70 15.33
N ASP A 198 0.86 14.21 14.65
CA ASP A 198 -0.55 13.93 14.98
C ASP A 198 -0.89 12.44 14.81
N ALA A 199 -0.36 11.80 13.78
CA ALA A 199 -0.51 10.36 13.57
C ALA A 199 0.12 9.54 14.70
N ALA A 200 1.31 9.95 15.17
CA ALA A 200 2.04 9.24 16.23
C ALA A 200 1.40 9.43 17.62
N HIS A 201 0.88 10.63 17.93
CA HIS A 201 0.45 10.99 19.28
C HIS A 201 -1.06 11.04 19.48
N LYS A 202 -1.83 11.33 18.42
CA LYS A 202 -3.29 11.50 18.50
C LYS A 202 -4.07 10.42 17.76
N PHE A 203 -3.38 9.42 17.18
CA PHE A 203 -3.98 8.39 16.34
C PHE A 203 -4.81 8.94 15.17
N ASN A 204 -4.52 10.18 14.77
CA ASN A 204 -5.18 10.84 13.65
C ASN A 204 -4.39 10.56 12.38
N HIS A 205 -5.00 9.83 11.43
CA HIS A 205 -4.34 9.45 10.18
C HIS A 205 -4.91 10.22 9.00
N LEU A 206 -4.05 10.48 8.03
CA LEU A 206 -4.43 11.10 6.77
C LEU A 206 -5.32 10.17 5.92
N LYS A 207 -6.16 10.77 5.09
CA LYS A 207 -6.86 10.05 4.03
C LYS A 207 -5.91 9.67 2.91
N ASN A 208 -6.28 8.68 2.11
CA ASN A 208 -5.40 8.17 1.04
C ASN A 208 -4.90 9.28 0.10
N ASN A 209 -5.78 10.16 -0.38
CA ASN A 209 -5.39 11.24 -1.29
C ASN A 209 -4.38 12.21 -0.66
N ASP A 210 -4.52 12.49 0.63
CA ASP A 210 -3.60 13.40 1.35
C ASP A 210 -2.22 12.74 1.52
N ILE A 211 -2.18 11.42 1.74
CA ILE A 211 -0.92 10.66 1.81
C ILE A 211 -0.24 10.64 0.43
N GLU A 212 -0.97 10.45 -0.67
CA GLU A 212 -0.42 10.50 -2.02
C GLU A 212 0.20 11.86 -2.33
N ILE A 213 -0.45 12.94 -1.93
CA ILE A 213 0.12 14.32 -2.04
C ILE A 213 1.41 14.45 -1.21
N CYS A 214 1.45 13.86 -0.02
CA CYS A 214 2.68 13.86 0.78
C CYS A 214 3.81 13.07 0.12
N PHE A 215 3.53 11.93 -0.50
CA PHE A 215 4.51 11.18 -1.29
C PHE A 215 5.08 12.01 -2.45
N ASP A 216 4.23 12.70 -3.21
CA ASP A 216 4.67 13.57 -4.31
C ASP A 216 5.55 14.72 -3.80
N ALA A 217 5.19 15.31 -2.66
CA ALA A 217 6.02 16.37 -2.04
C ALA A 217 7.40 15.85 -1.59
N ILE A 218 7.47 14.63 -1.03
CA ILE A 218 8.73 13.97 -0.67
C ILE A 218 9.56 13.67 -1.92
N GLU A 219 8.95 13.18 -3.00
CA GLU A 219 9.66 12.96 -4.27
C GLU A 219 10.33 14.25 -4.77
N ILE A 220 9.59 15.35 -4.78
CA ILE A 220 10.13 16.67 -5.18
C ILE A 220 11.30 17.07 -4.29
N LEU A 221 11.18 16.90 -2.97
CA LEU A 221 12.26 17.17 -2.02
C LEU A 221 13.52 16.38 -2.36
N LEU A 222 13.38 15.06 -2.52
CA LEU A 222 14.51 14.18 -2.80
C LEU A 222 15.15 14.49 -4.16
N LYS A 223 14.34 14.77 -5.17
CA LYS A 223 14.85 15.20 -6.48
C LYS A 223 15.63 16.51 -6.40
N ASN A 224 15.15 17.50 -5.67
CA ASN A 224 15.85 18.77 -5.51
C ASN A 224 17.20 18.61 -4.82
N ILE A 225 17.25 17.79 -3.78
CA ILE A 225 18.44 17.67 -2.93
C ILE A 225 19.48 16.73 -3.54
N TYR A 226 19.05 15.62 -4.18
CA TYR A 226 19.97 14.57 -4.60
C TYR A 226 20.10 14.42 -6.12
N HIS A 227 19.03 14.65 -6.88
CA HIS A 227 19.02 14.42 -8.32
C HIS A 227 19.47 15.63 -9.12
N LEU A 228 18.93 16.82 -8.83
CA LEU A 228 19.26 18.05 -9.56
C LEU A 228 20.76 18.39 -9.52
N PRO A 229 21.50 18.25 -8.39
CA PRO A 229 22.94 18.51 -8.39
C PRO A 229 23.71 17.57 -9.34
N LYS A 230 23.27 16.31 -9.45
CA LYS A 230 23.90 15.36 -10.38
C LYS A 230 23.63 15.71 -11.84
N ILE A 231 22.41 16.17 -12.17
CA ILE A 231 22.09 16.66 -13.52
C ILE A 231 22.96 17.87 -13.87
N LYS A 232 23.05 18.84 -12.95
CA LYS A 232 23.89 20.04 -13.14
C LYS A 232 25.32 19.67 -13.53
N ASN A 233 25.91 18.69 -12.85
CA ASN A 233 27.27 18.25 -13.12
C ASN A 233 27.43 17.49 -14.46
N LYS A 234 26.35 16.98 -15.03
CA LYS A 234 26.34 16.31 -16.34
C LYS A 234 26.14 17.27 -17.52
N LEU A 235 25.63 18.47 -17.26
CA LEU A 235 25.41 19.46 -18.31
C LEU A 235 26.77 20.03 -18.79
N PRO A 236 26.97 20.19 -20.14
CA PRO A 236 28.18 20.80 -20.64
C PRO A 236 28.30 22.25 -20.20
N GLU A 237 29.53 22.69 -19.95
CA GLU A 237 29.79 24.10 -19.59
C GLU A 237 29.32 25.05 -20.71
N SER A 238 28.63 26.12 -20.31
CA SER A 238 28.17 27.13 -21.26
C SER A 238 29.35 27.87 -21.84
N LYS A 239 29.43 27.90 -23.17
CA LYS A 239 30.48 28.65 -23.91
C LYS A 239 30.43 30.17 -23.68
N ARG A 240 29.42 30.70 -22.98
CA ARG A 240 29.25 32.14 -22.73
C ARG A 240 30.19 32.70 -21.65
N ASN A 241 30.83 31.89 -20.81
CA ASN A 241 31.74 32.33 -19.77
C ASN A 241 33.22 32.43 -20.18
N LYS A 242 33.51 32.45 -21.48
CA LYS A 242 34.85 32.67 -22.00
C LYS A 242 34.95 34.06 -22.70
N ARG A 243 34.46 35.10 -22.05
CA ARG A 243 34.81 36.49 -22.45
C ARG A 243 35.29 37.28 -21.23
#